data_d9729f79fa1ae3411130484c334e415f
#
_entry.id   d9729f79fa1ae3411130484c334e415f
#
_cell.length_a   1.000
_cell.length_b   1.000
_cell.length_c   1.000
_cell.angle_alpha   90.00
_cell.angle_beta   90.00
_cell.angle_gamma   90.00
#
_symmetry.space_group_name_H-M   'P 1'
#
loop_
_entity.id
_entity.type
_entity.pdbx_description
1 polymer ?
#
loop_
_entity_poly.entity_id
_entity_poly.type
_entity_poly.pdbx_seq_one_letter_code
_entity_poly.pdbx_strand_id
1 'polypeptide(L)'
;MNSRTAMYAFGMFSILLMSNMGCIGLVPAREIIEGMREEPKLEELEFKVNINHTFVDIQLTPFVIQETFEVDSRVTEIKAFMQASLRVGDFGGGTEDFNYVEATLSDSNGTTIWSQRLTESGAQKVPTFTPPFADGTWTLRIESRGYGEELLGLQKDSFQVIITVTKECWKYPQEEVCSFD
;
A
#
# COMPACT_ATOMS: atom_id res chain seq x y z
N MET A 1 -32.54 -69.15 20.48
CA MET A 1 -31.75 -67.98 20.04
C MET A 1 -30.62 -67.82 21.03
N ASN A 2 -29.37 -68.12 20.58
CA ASN A 2 -28.24 -68.18 21.50
C ASN A 2 -27.91 -66.83 22.12
N SER A 3 -27.82 -66.75 23.45
CA SER A 3 -27.51 -65.56 24.23
C SER A 3 -26.29 -64.75 23.69
N ARG A 4 -25.32 -65.44 23.11
CA ARG A 4 -24.14 -64.82 22.48
C ARG A 4 -24.44 -64.05 21.22
N THR A 5 -25.38 -64.53 20.38
CA THR A 5 -25.80 -63.84 19.14
C THR A 5 -26.56 -62.55 19.44
N ALA A 6 -27.38 -62.56 20.49
CA ALA A 6 -28.11 -61.38 20.93
C ALA A 6 -27.17 -60.29 21.47
N MET A 7 -26.11 -60.68 22.16
CA MET A 7 -25.11 -59.77 22.70
C MET A 7 -24.28 -59.08 21.60
N TYR A 8 -23.91 -59.83 20.54
CA TYR A 8 -23.21 -59.24 19.38
C TYR A 8 -24.11 -58.32 18.57
N ALA A 9 -25.36 -58.71 18.38
CA ALA A 9 -26.33 -57.84 17.67
C ALA A 9 -26.59 -56.52 18.42
N PHE A 10 -26.67 -56.57 19.75
CA PHE A 10 -26.83 -55.38 20.58
C PHE A 10 -25.59 -54.49 20.55
N GLY A 11 -24.39 -55.08 20.60
CA GLY A 11 -23.15 -54.35 20.49
C GLY A 11 -22.99 -53.64 19.13
N MET A 12 -23.28 -54.30 18.02
CA MET A 12 -23.26 -53.72 16.69
C MET A 12 -24.26 -52.59 16.51
N PHE A 13 -25.48 -52.75 17.06
CA PHE A 13 -26.49 -51.73 17.01
C PHE A 13 -26.12 -50.46 17.80
N SER A 14 -25.47 -50.65 18.96
CA SER A 14 -24.97 -49.52 19.78
C SER A 14 -23.89 -48.75 19.07
N ILE A 15 -22.95 -49.41 18.35
CA ILE A 15 -21.92 -48.76 17.59
C ILE A 15 -22.49 -47.96 16.40
N LEU A 16 -23.50 -48.55 15.71
CA LEU A 16 -24.21 -47.86 14.63
C LEU A 16 -24.97 -46.62 15.10
N LEU A 17 -25.59 -46.65 16.29
CA LEU A 17 -26.25 -45.49 16.86
C LEU A 17 -25.28 -44.39 17.28
N MET A 18 -24.11 -44.73 17.81
CA MET A 18 -23.09 -43.79 18.22
C MET A 18 -22.45 -43.07 16.99
N SER A 19 -22.30 -43.78 15.87
CA SER A 19 -21.75 -43.18 14.65
C SER A 19 -22.69 -42.17 13.96
N ASN A 20 -23.99 -42.34 14.13
CA ASN A 20 -24.96 -41.37 13.58
C ASN A 20 -25.18 -40.14 14.46
N MET A 21 -24.91 -40.22 15.76
CA MET A 21 -25.02 -39.03 16.64
C MET A 21 -23.86 -38.04 16.48
N GLY A 22 -22.71 -38.45 15.97
CA GLY A 22 -21.54 -37.61 15.81
C GLY A 22 -21.70 -36.49 14.77
N CYS A 23 -22.48 -36.70 13.70
CA CYS A 23 -22.68 -35.69 12.65
C CYS A 23 -23.82 -34.71 12.95
N ILE A 24 -24.90 -35.19 13.62
CA ILE A 24 -26.05 -34.35 13.88
C ILE A 24 -25.83 -33.36 15.02
N GLY A 25 -24.96 -33.69 15.99
CA GLY A 25 -24.62 -32.82 17.11
C GLY A 25 -23.66 -31.68 16.74
N LEU A 26 -22.89 -31.83 15.65
CA LEU A 26 -21.94 -30.82 15.23
C LEU A 26 -22.56 -29.65 14.47
N VAL A 27 -23.70 -29.84 13.80
CA VAL A 27 -24.37 -28.78 13.05
C VAL A 27 -24.84 -27.64 13.94
N PRO A 28 -25.62 -27.89 15.02
CA PRO A 28 -26.07 -26.80 15.92
C PRO A 28 -24.89 -26.17 16.71
N ALA A 29 -23.86 -26.96 17.03
CA ALA A 29 -22.67 -26.42 17.66
C ALA A 29 -21.90 -25.46 16.72
N ARG A 30 -21.85 -25.78 15.44
CA ARG A 30 -21.27 -24.92 14.42
C ARG A 30 -22.04 -23.62 14.25
N GLU A 31 -23.37 -23.67 14.18
CA GLU A 31 -24.23 -22.50 14.08
C GLU A 31 -24.07 -21.55 15.29
N ILE A 32 -23.94 -22.12 16.51
CA ILE A 32 -23.68 -21.33 17.72
C ILE A 32 -22.32 -20.67 17.66
N ILE A 33 -21.27 -21.39 17.23
CA ILE A 33 -19.92 -20.83 17.11
C ILE A 33 -19.84 -19.78 16.01
N GLU A 34 -20.51 -20.01 14.89
CA GLU A 34 -20.60 -19.03 13.79
C GLU A 34 -21.40 -17.78 14.21
N GLY A 35 -22.47 -17.95 15.00
CA GLY A 35 -23.25 -16.84 15.56
C GLY A 35 -22.53 -16.05 16.67
N MET A 36 -21.49 -16.62 17.28
CA MET A 36 -20.61 -15.93 18.24
C MET A 36 -19.42 -15.24 17.58
N ARG A 37 -19.22 -15.45 16.28
CA ARG A 37 -18.15 -14.81 15.54
C ARG A 37 -18.48 -13.33 15.35
N GLU A 38 -17.58 -12.47 15.77
CA GLU A 38 -17.71 -11.04 15.46
C GLU A 38 -17.79 -10.83 13.95
N GLU A 39 -18.58 -9.86 13.53
CA GLU A 39 -18.67 -9.49 12.12
C GLU A 39 -17.33 -8.89 11.65
N PRO A 40 -16.94 -9.13 10.41
CA PRO A 40 -15.75 -8.49 9.85
C PRO A 40 -15.91 -6.97 9.87
N LYS A 41 -14.84 -6.26 10.18
CA LYS A 41 -14.81 -4.80 10.24
C LYS A 41 -14.11 -4.26 9.00
N LEU A 42 -14.66 -3.20 8.43
CA LEU A 42 -13.99 -2.45 7.38
C LEU A 42 -12.89 -1.60 8.04
N GLU A 43 -11.65 -1.81 7.64
CA GLU A 43 -10.50 -1.03 8.08
C GLU A 43 -9.82 -0.37 6.88
N GLU A 44 -9.07 0.69 7.12
CA GLU A 44 -8.25 1.36 6.11
C GLU A 44 -6.81 0.93 6.28
N LEU A 45 -6.18 0.56 5.17
CA LEU A 45 -4.76 0.24 5.09
C LEU A 45 -4.04 1.25 4.23
N GLU A 46 -2.99 1.85 4.78
CA GLU A 46 -2.11 2.75 4.04
C GLU A 46 -0.87 2.02 3.55
N PHE A 47 -0.52 2.20 2.28
CA PHE A 47 0.79 1.87 1.78
C PHE A 47 1.45 3.11 1.14
N LYS A 48 2.79 3.12 1.11
CA LYS A 48 3.56 4.30 0.70
C LYS A 48 4.59 3.92 -0.34
N VAL A 49 4.56 4.63 -1.47
CA VAL A 49 5.67 4.70 -2.41
C VAL A 49 6.54 5.86 -1.97
N ASN A 50 7.77 5.59 -1.53
CA ASN A 50 8.68 6.59 -1.00
C ASN A 50 9.96 6.59 -1.82
N ILE A 51 10.21 7.70 -2.51
CA ILE A 51 11.42 7.94 -3.29
C ILE A 51 12.19 9.06 -2.61
N ASN A 52 13.42 8.78 -2.25
CA ASN A 52 14.35 9.78 -1.74
C ASN A 52 15.68 9.71 -2.50
N HIS A 53 16.31 10.83 -2.66
CA HIS A 53 17.61 10.93 -3.30
C HIS A 53 18.42 12.08 -2.71
N THR A 54 19.73 11.85 -2.56
CA THR A 54 20.70 12.88 -2.18
C THR A 54 21.77 12.91 -3.24
N PHE A 55 21.98 14.07 -3.83
CA PHE A 55 23.01 14.25 -4.86
C PHE A 55 24.40 14.20 -4.23
N VAL A 56 25.28 13.39 -4.80
CA VAL A 56 26.68 13.25 -4.34
C VAL A 56 27.65 14.00 -5.24
N ASP A 57 27.24 14.26 -6.49
CA ASP A 57 28.01 14.96 -7.51
C ASP A 57 27.15 16.00 -8.22
N ILE A 58 27.77 16.84 -9.07
CA ILE A 58 27.07 17.76 -9.95
C ILE A 58 26.36 16.98 -11.04
N GLN A 59 25.07 16.98 -11.05
CA GLN A 59 24.26 16.33 -12.08
C GLN A 59 24.00 17.29 -13.24
N LEU A 60 24.80 17.19 -14.31
CA LEU A 60 24.62 17.99 -15.53
C LEU A 60 23.45 17.49 -16.39
N THR A 61 23.15 16.20 -16.33
CA THR A 61 22.01 15.58 -17.01
C THR A 61 20.90 15.29 -16.00
N PRO A 62 19.63 15.42 -16.39
CA PRO A 62 18.54 15.07 -15.48
C PRO A 62 18.62 13.62 -15.00
N PHE A 63 18.48 13.45 -13.70
CA PHE A 63 18.32 12.16 -13.07
C PHE A 63 16.83 11.79 -13.06
N VAL A 64 16.49 10.62 -13.58
CA VAL A 64 15.09 10.19 -13.72
C VAL A 64 14.87 8.88 -12.95
N ILE A 65 13.89 8.88 -12.08
CA ILE A 65 13.39 7.68 -11.40
C ILE A 65 11.91 7.51 -11.76
N GLN A 66 11.49 6.27 -11.90
CA GLN A 66 10.10 5.90 -12.12
C GLN A 66 9.74 4.72 -11.24
N GLU A 67 8.63 4.85 -10.51
CA GLU A 67 8.04 3.80 -9.70
C GLU A 67 6.58 3.60 -10.08
N THR A 68 6.10 2.39 -9.93
CA THR A 68 4.71 2.04 -10.26
C THR A 68 4.01 1.41 -9.07
N PHE A 69 2.69 1.59 -8.99
CA PHE A 69 1.85 0.97 -7.99
C PHE A 69 0.45 0.71 -8.55
N GLU A 70 -0.25 -0.25 -7.94
CA GLU A 70 -1.59 -0.64 -8.39
C GLU A 70 -2.67 0.13 -7.65
N VAL A 71 -3.61 0.66 -8.44
CA VAL A 71 -4.84 1.32 -7.98
C VAL A 71 -6.03 0.49 -8.44
N ASP A 72 -6.92 0.17 -7.52
CA ASP A 72 -8.15 -0.58 -7.75
C ASP A 72 -9.36 0.14 -7.12
N SER A 73 -10.54 -0.39 -7.32
CA SER A 73 -11.81 0.19 -6.84
C SER A 73 -11.91 0.34 -5.32
N ARG A 74 -11.00 -0.24 -4.55
CA ARG A 74 -10.95 -0.15 -3.08
C ARG A 74 -10.11 1.01 -2.58
N VAL A 75 -9.43 1.73 -3.46
CA VAL A 75 -8.65 2.91 -3.09
C VAL A 75 -9.61 4.05 -2.76
N THR A 76 -9.54 4.55 -1.53
CA THR A 76 -10.38 5.63 -1.02
C THR A 76 -9.69 6.99 -1.08
N GLU A 77 -8.35 6.99 -1.01
CA GLU A 77 -7.58 8.23 -1.00
C GLU A 77 -6.17 8.03 -1.55
N ILE A 78 -5.68 9.04 -2.26
CA ILE A 78 -4.27 9.14 -2.65
C ILE A 78 -3.76 10.52 -2.21
N LYS A 79 -2.65 10.55 -1.47
CA LYS A 79 -1.96 11.78 -1.06
C LYS A 79 -0.59 11.83 -1.72
N ALA A 80 -0.20 13.01 -2.21
CA ALA A 80 1.14 13.24 -2.73
C ALA A 80 1.88 14.26 -1.85
N PHE A 81 3.04 13.89 -1.35
CA PHE A 81 3.94 14.75 -0.59
C PHE A 81 5.25 14.91 -1.34
N MET A 82 5.75 16.13 -1.42
CA MET A 82 7.04 16.44 -2.01
C MET A 82 7.78 17.47 -1.17
N GLN A 83 9.03 17.19 -0.89
CA GLN A 83 9.96 18.08 -0.21
C GLN A 83 11.30 18.04 -0.91
N ALA A 84 11.93 19.20 -1.04
CA ALA A 84 13.29 19.33 -1.54
C ALA A 84 14.11 20.24 -0.64
N SER A 85 15.40 19.93 -0.53
CA SER A 85 16.44 20.80 0.02
C SER A 85 17.42 21.07 -1.11
N LEU A 86 17.21 22.20 -1.78
CA LEU A 86 17.99 22.62 -2.94
C LEU A 86 18.83 23.82 -2.58
N ARG A 87 20.08 23.80 -3.00
CA ARG A 87 20.95 24.95 -2.87
C ARG A 87 20.57 25.97 -3.92
N VAL A 88 20.19 27.17 -3.50
CA VAL A 88 20.06 28.31 -4.40
C VAL A 88 21.46 28.64 -4.90
N GLY A 89 21.71 28.34 -6.17
CA GLY A 89 23.09 28.33 -6.69
C GLY A 89 23.64 29.71 -6.90
N ASP A 90 24.75 30.00 -6.23
CA ASP A 90 25.73 31.04 -6.62
C ASP A 90 26.75 30.51 -7.65
N PHE A 91 26.39 29.52 -8.46
CA PHE A 91 27.24 29.13 -9.58
C PHE A 91 26.97 30.04 -10.78
N GLY A 92 27.62 31.22 -10.71
CA GLY A 92 27.90 32.18 -11.75
C GLY A 92 27.15 32.04 -13.07
N GLY A 93 25.97 32.64 -13.20
CA GLY A 93 25.33 32.82 -14.48
C GLY A 93 23.86 32.45 -14.56
N GLY A 94 23.02 33.04 -13.72
CA GLY A 94 21.73 33.55 -14.14
C GLY A 94 20.69 32.61 -14.77
N THR A 95 20.71 31.31 -14.52
CA THR A 95 19.56 30.48 -14.90
C THR A 95 18.98 29.86 -13.64
N GLU A 96 17.83 30.39 -13.23
CA GLU A 96 17.03 29.97 -12.07
C GLU A 96 16.60 28.49 -12.11
N ASP A 97 16.96 27.76 -13.16
CA ASP A 97 16.49 26.40 -13.46
C ASP A 97 17.54 25.31 -13.40
N PHE A 98 18.74 25.57 -12.83
CA PHE A 98 19.76 24.51 -12.83
C PHE A 98 19.39 23.39 -11.86
N ASN A 99 19.00 23.73 -10.63
CA ASN A 99 18.57 22.75 -9.61
C ASN A 99 17.05 22.69 -9.58
N TYR A 100 16.53 21.53 -9.80
CA TYR A 100 15.07 21.31 -9.71
C TYR A 100 14.76 19.86 -9.37
N VAL A 101 13.56 19.68 -8.84
CA VAL A 101 12.90 18.38 -8.70
C VAL A 101 11.50 18.51 -9.26
N GLU A 102 11.15 17.69 -10.22
CA GLU A 102 9.82 17.63 -10.81
C GLU A 102 9.27 16.23 -10.63
N ALA A 103 8.12 16.13 -9.99
CA ALA A 103 7.40 14.88 -9.79
C ALA A 103 6.09 14.92 -10.58
N THR A 104 5.80 13.85 -11.29
CA THR A 104 4.58 13.66 -12.08
C THR A 104 3.95 12.34 -11.72
N LEU A 105 2.68 12.37 -11.32
CA LEU A 105 1.85 11.21 -11.07
C LEU A 105 0.85 11.05 -12.22
N SER A 106 0.88 9.91 -12.88
CA SER A 106 -0.02 9.57 -13.98
C SER A 106 -0.84 8.33 -13.66
N ASP A 107 -2.10 8.33 -14.08
CA ASP A 107 -2.99 7.18 -13.95
C ASP A 107 -2.68 6.06 -14.96
N SER A 108 -3.44 4.98 -14.91
CA SER A 108 -3.31 3.82 -15.81
C SER A 108 -3.58 4.15 -17.29
N ASN A 109 -4.26 5.26 -17.58
CA ASN A 109 -4.53 5.75 -18.94
C ASN A 109 -3.42 6.71 -19.44
N GLY A 110 -2.42 7.00 -18.61
CA GLY A 110 -1.37 7.98 -18.89
C GLY A 110 -1.79 9.43 -18.67
N THR A 111 -2.95 9.67 -18.04
CA THR A 111 -3.40 11.02 -17.71
C THR A 111 -2.63 11.54 -16.49
N THR A 112 -2.06 12.73 -16.58
CA THR A 112 -1.38 13.35 -15.45
C THR A 112 -2.40 13.82 -14.42
N ILE A 113 -2.37 13.23 -13.23
CA ILE A 113 -3.24 13.56 -12.10
C ILE A 113 -2.61 14.66 -11.23
N TRP A 114 -1.29 14.62 -11.11
CA TRP A 114 -0.55 15.61 -10.36
C TRP A 114 0.83 15.83 -10.98
N SER A 115 1.25 17.09 -11.01
CA SER A 115 2.61 17.47 -11.38
C SER A 115 3.04 18.64 -10.52
N GLN A 116 4.27 18.55 -10.00
CA GLN A 116 4.85 19.58 -9.16
C GLN A 116 6.34 19.71 -9.44
N ARG A 117 6.80 20.97 -9.58
CA ARG A 117 8.21 21.30 -9.72
C ARG A 117 8.64 22.23 -8.58
N LEU A 118 9.78 21.90 -7.96
CA LEU A 118 10.45 22.71 -6.97
C LEU A 118 11.82 23.14 -7.52
N THR A 119 12.13 24.41 -7.44
CA THR A 119 13.41 25.00 -7.82
C THR A 119 14.15 25.61 -6.62
N GLU A 120 13.52 25.58 -5.46
CA GLU A 120 14.06 26.06 -4.20
C GLU A 120 13.74 25.09 -3.05
N SER A 121 14.42 25.27 -1.93
CA SER A 121 14.16 24.44 -0.74
C SER A 121 12.77 24.71 -0.19
N GLY A 122 12.05 23.65 0.09
CA GLY A 122 10.70 23.73 0.65
C GLY A 122 9.95 22.41 0.60
N ALA A 123 8.77 22.45 1.17
CA ALA A 123 7.79 21.37 1.11
C ALA A 123 6.49 21.89 0.51
N GLN A 124 5.88 21.10 -0.35
CA GLN A 124 4.60 21.44 -0.93
C GLN A 124 3.44 21.07 0.00
N LYS A 125 2.33 21.80 -0.14
CA LYS A 125 1.06 21.38 0.46
C LYS A 125 0.71 20.00 -0.08
N VAL A 126 0.32 19.10 0.80
CA VAL A 126 -0.08 17.72 0.44
C VAL A 126 -1.43 17.75 -0.27
N PRO A 127 -1.51 17.59 -1.60
CA PRO A 127 -2.78 17.41 -2.27
C PRO A 127 -3.34 16.04 -1.92
N THR A 128 -4.67 16.00 -1.79
CA THR A 128 -5.44 14.78 -1.54
C THR A 128 -6.38 14.56 -2.71
N PHE A 129 -6.34 13.37 -3.28
CA PHE A 129 -7.19 12.94 -4.37
C PHE A 129 -8.18 11.91 -3.85
N THR A 130 -9.41 11.98 -4.31
CA THR A 130 -10.51 11.09 -3.95
C THR A 130 -11.11 10.46 -5.21
N PRO A 131 -11.75 9.29 -5.10
CA PRO A 131 -12.38 8.62 -6.23
C PRO A 131 -13.36 9.51 -7.01
N PRO A 132 -13.65 9.19 -8.29
CA PRO A 132 -13.28 7.95 -8.96
C PRO A 132 -11.84 7.94 -9.51
N PHE A 133 -11.14 6.82 -9.33
CA PHE A 133 -9.82 6.59 -9.89
C PHE A 133 -9.90 5.64 -11.10
N ALA A 134 -8.96 5.77 -12.04
CA ALA A 134 -8.78 4.78 -13.09
C ALA A 134 -8.06 3.56 -12.50
N ASP A 135 -8.69 2.38 -12.61
CA ASP A 135 -8.09 1.13 -12.17
C ASP A 135 -6.86 0.78 -13.01
N GLY A 136 -5.87 0.16 -12.38
CA GLY A 136 -4.65 -0.34 -13.01
C GLY A 136 -3.38 0.26 -12.46
N THR A 137 -2.30 0.13 -13.22
CA THR A 137 -0.96 0.55 -12.82
C THR A 137 -0.78 2.05 -12.98
N TRP A 138 -0.57 2.75 -11.89
CA TRP A 138 -0.22 4.15 -11.87
C TRP A 138 1.29 4.34 -11.83
N THR A 139 1.75 5.45 -12.35
CA THR A 139 3.18 5.74 -12.49
C THR A 139 3.54 7.05 -11.81
N LEU A 140 4.50 6.99 -10.88
CA LEU A 140 5.20 8.15 -10.33
C LEU A 140 6.52 8.31 -11.07
N ARG A 141 6.70 9.41 -11.79
CA ARG A 141 7.96 9.77 -12.46
C ARG A 141 8.54 11.01 -11.77
N ILE A 142 9.81 10.93 -11.41
CA ILE A 142 10.57 12.04 -10.86
C ILE A 142 11.71 12.33 -11.80
N GLU A 143 11.82 13.61 -12.17
CA GLU A 143 12.96 14.14 -12.91
C GLU A 143 13.62 15.21 -12.05
N SER A 144 14.92 15.14 -11.89
CA SER A 144 15.61 16.04 -10.99
C SER A 144 17.02 16.35 -11.46
N ARG A 145 17.49 17.51 -11.06
CA ARG A 145 18.87 17.96 -11.23
C ARG A 145 19.30 18.65 -9.96
N GLY A 146 20.47 18.34 -9.46
CA GLY A 146 20.95 18.88 -8.21
C GLY A 146 22.46 18.84 -8.12
N TYR A 147 22.94 19.41 -7.03
CA TYR A 147 24.34 19.53 -6.71
C TYR A 147 24.69 18.73 -5.46
N GLY A 148 25.79 17.99 -5.53
CA GLY A 148 26.42 17.36 -4.38
C GLY A 148 27.92 17.58 -4.44
N GLU A 149 28.56 17.85 -3.29
CA GLU A 149 30.00 17.91 -3.17
C GLU A 149 30.43 17.20 -1.89
N GLU A 150 31.40 16.30 -2.04
CA GLU A 150 31.86 15.47 -0.93
C GLU A 150 33.07 16.08 -0.20
N LEU A 151 33.89 16.89 -0.92
CA LEU A 151 35.20 17.34 -0.47
C LEU A 151 35.19 18.46 0.57
N LEU A 152 34.18 19.32 0.60
CA LEU A 152 34.16 20.51 1.48
C LEU A 152 33.06 20.46 2.57
N GLY A 153 32.38 19.35 2.73
CA GLY A 153 31.29 19.22 3.73
C GLY A 153 30.11 20.17 3.50
N LEU A 154 29.98 20.68 2.27
CA LEU A 154 28.93 21.59 1.89
C LEU A 154 27.57 20.86 1.83
N GLN A 155 26.51 21.59 2.02
CA GLN A 155 25.16 21.06 1.99
C GLN A 155 24.85 20.42 0.63
N LYS A 156 24.42 19.17 0.63
CA LYS A 156 24.02 18.41 -0.55
C LYS A 156 22.55 18.66 -0.87
N ASP A 157 22.24 18.79 -2.15
CA ASP A 157 20.85 18.80 -2.59
C ASP A 157 20.21 17.44 -2.35
N SER A 158 18.97 17.44 -1.95
CA SER A 158 18.22 16.21 -1.71
C SER A 158 16.73 16.45 -1.91
N PHE A 159 16.02 15.36 -2.18
CA PHE A 159 14.57 15.41 -2.23
C PHE A 159 13.93 14.14 -1.66
N GLN A 160 12.66 14.27 -1.31
CA GLN A 160 11.79 13.18 -0.94
C GLN A 160 10.42 13.38 -1.58
N VAL A 161 9.90 12.33 -2.21
CA VAL A 161 8.54 12.26 -2.73
C VAL A 161 7.86 11.02 -2.14
N ILE A 162 6.67 11.22 -1.58
CA ILE A 162 5.90 10.14 -0.96
C ILE A 162 4.50 10.17 -1.55
N ILE A 163 4.08 9.06 -2.15
CA ILE A 163 2.68 8.81 -2.48
C ILE A 163 2.12 7.87 -1.42
N THR A 164 1.12 8.32 -0.70
CA THR A 164 0.37 7.50 0.26
C THR A 164 -0.95 7.10 -0.38
N VAL A 165 -1.22 5.82 -0.43
CA VAL A 165 -2.45 5.24 -0.98
C VAL A 165 -3.19 4.56 0.16
N THR A 166 -4.43 4.96 0.39
CA THR A 166 -5.32 4.38 1.39
C THR A 166 -6.32 3.47 0.68
N LYS A 167 -6.42 2.23 1.13
CA LYS A 167 -7.36 1.22 0.63
C LYS A 167 -8.25 0.70 1.74
N GLU A 168 -9.51 0.47 1.41
CA GLU A 168 -10.41 -0.29 2.28
C GLU A 168 -10.13 -1.79 2.19
N CYS A 169 -10.19 -2.46 3.34
CA CYS A 169 -10.05 -3.90 3.43
C CYS A 169 -10.88 -4.46 4.58
N TRP A 170 -11.32 -5.72 4.43
CA TRP A 170 -12.06 -6.41 5.47
C TRP A 170 -11.11 -7.10 6.44
N LYS A 171 -11.26 -6.80 7.73
CA LYS A 171 -10.55 -7.49 8.80
C LYS A 171 -11.46 -8.48 9.48
N TYR A 172 -11.12 -9.74 9.36
CA TYR A 172 -11.84 -10.83 10.02
C TYR A 172 -11.34 -11.04 11.46
N PRO A 173 -12.20 -11.48 12.38
CA PRO A 173 -11.91 -11.49 13.83
C PRO A 173 -10.71 -12.31 14.31
N GLN A 174 -10.07 -13.09 13.46
CA GLN A 174 -8.91 -13.92 13.81
C GLN A 174 -7.71 -13.64 12.88
N GLU A 175 -7.82 -12.65 12.04
CA GLU A 175 -6.74 -12.28 11.12
C GLU A 175 -5.98 -11.07 11.67
N GLU A 176 -4.65 -11.18 11.67
CA GLU A 176 -3.78 -10.06 12.05
C GLU A 176 -3.69 -9.02 10.93
N VAL A 177 -3.88 -9.46 9.70
CA VAL A 177 -3.75 -8.64 8.48
C VAL A 177 -5.11 -8.55 7.77
N CYS A 178 -5.40 -7.38 7.25
CA CYS A 178 -6.57 -7.12 6.43
C CYS A 178 -6.58 -7.97 5.15
N SER A 179 -7.74 -8.55 4.83
CA SER A 179 -7.96 -9.27 3.58
C SER A 179 -8.55 -8.35 2.50
N PHE A 180 -8.16 -8.58 1.26
CA PHE A 180 -8.65 -7.86 0.07
C PHE A 180 -9.62 -8.71 -0.77
N ASP A 181 -10.18 -9.78 -0.18
CA ASP A 181 -11.13 -10.68 -0.85
C ASP A 181 -12.50 -10.02 -1.10
#